data_481ec56631c08ef2348373793578e151
#
_entry.id   481ec56631c08ef2348373793578e151
#
_cell.length_a   1.000
_cell.length_b   1.000
_cell.length_c   1.000
_cell.angle_alpha   90.00
_cell.angle_beta   90.00
_cell.angle_gamma   90.00
#
_symmetry.space_group_name_H-M   'P 1'
#
loop_
_entity.id
_entity.type
_entity.pdbx_description
1 polymer ?
#
loop_
_entity_poly.entity_id
_entity_poly.type
_entity_poly.pdbx_seq_one_letter_code
_entity_poly.pdbx_strand_id
1 'polypeptide(L)'
;MNKFPCLINVIFVLALGAPSSAWAQSNIEPNIEQKIVFVSPQGVDTVSAGAENQAFRTLTAAIAANPQAGTIFQLGAGTYSATTGERFPIRLPQGAILRGNPSANGSNVVINGGGRFVSSTFASQNIAIVAANNTRIEGITVTNNNPRGYGLWLESSRNVFIANNNFVRNTHDGIFLTGSANAYINNNLFTNNTGSGISALGTSTGEIRDNKFENTGFGLSIGQQSQVVLVNNNIARNVDGIVISNTAQPTLRGNAIADNQRSGLVVLSSANGSPRPDLGTTISQGNNTFRNNREYDINNATTIPLVAVGNQINRSRVKGLLDLTASRSPITNPIASISPPVLPRPLPSLPVSPPNTGNAIPIQSNSSSSPTTIFVPAKPPSASQALPSAVISTNPNANNASTTIIIEREYSAPAIPPRVAALPPASVDPTTGKLFQYRVVVPATSIAVTQRVKTIVPDAFKLLRSGRTVMQVGAYSESASANQLVQKLSQSGLRAEIIPFR
;
A
#
# COMPACT_ATOMS: atom_id res chain seq x y z
N MET A 1 14.09 60.28 75.24
CA MET A 1 14.63 59.49 76.32
C MET A 1 13.76 58.26 76.44
N ASN A 2 14.28 57.16 76.63
CA ASN A 2 13.75 55.79 76.71
C ASN A 2 13.48 55.06 75.34
N LYS A 3 14.46 54.25 75.05
CA LYS A 3 14.48 53.22 74.01
C LYS A 3 13.76 51.96 74.52
N PHE A 4 12.89 51.38 73.73
CA PHE A 4 12.42 50.00 73.93
C PHE A 4 12.84 49.16 72.70
N PRO A 5 13.46 47.99 72.93
CA PRO A 5 13.79 47.10 71.85
C PRO A 5 12.61 46.16 71.49
N CYS A 6 12.40 46.01 70.18
CA CYS A 6 11.43 45.13 69.63
C CYS A 6 11.99 43.70 69.60
N LEU A 7 11.32 42.79 70.36
CA LEU A 7 11.61 41.35 70.30
C LEU A 7 10.90 40.74 69.06
N ILE A 8 11.67 40.20 68.13
CA ILE A 8 11.12 39.39 67.00
C ILE A 8 11.07 37.95 67.48
N ASN A 9 9.84 37.42 67.68
CA ASN A 9 9.61 36.01 67.89
C ASN A 9 9.64 35.28 66.52
N VAL A 10 10.65 34.48 66.30
CA VAL A 10 10.71 33.56 65.16
C VAL A 10 10.03 32.24 65.56
N ILE A 11 8.87 32.01 65.03
CA ILE A 11 8.13 30.71 65.18
C ILE A 11 8.71 29.78 64.10
N PHE A 12 9.44 28.75 64.52
CA PHE A 12 9.83 27.62 63.72
C PHE A 12 8.61 26.67 63.58
N VAL A 13 7.98 26.63 62.40
CA VAL A 13 6.99 25.60 62.07
C VAL A 13 7.75 24.38 61.54
N LEU A 14 7.89 23.33 62.32
CA LEU A 14 8.30 22.01 61.85
C LEU A 14 7.16 21.42 61.02
N ALA A 15 7.31 21.43 59.70
CA ALA A 15 6.47 20.63 58.79
C ALA A 15 6.95 19.18 58.86
N LEU A 16 6.18 18.33 59.54
CA LEU A 16 6.32 16.88 59.48
C LEU A 16 5.84 16.45 58.09
N GLY A 17 6.78 16.19 57.17
CA GLY A 17 6.51 15.59 55.86
C GLY A 17 6.07 14.15 56.08
N ALA A 18 4.78 13.86 55.84
CA ALA A 18 4.31 12.50 55.67
C ALA A 18 4.92 11.91 54.38
N PRO A 19 5.43 10.67 54.38
CA PRO A 19 5.88 10.04 53.14
C PRO A 19 4.65 9.79 52.25
N SER A 20 4.57 10.50 51.15
CA SER A 20 3.63 10.16 50.05
C SER A 20 4.06 8.80 49.50
N SER A 21 3.41 7.73 49.91
CA SER A 21 3.49 6.45 49.24
C SER A 21 2.96 6.65 47.81
N ALA A 22 3.90 6.90 46.89
CA ALA A 22 3.66 6.80 45.48
C ALA A 22 3.27 5.33 45.21
N TRP A 23 1.97 5.08 45.07
CA TRP A 23 1.50 3.84 44.50
C TRP A 23 2.01 3.82 43.06
N ALA A 24 3.10 3.09 42.85
CA ALA A 24 3.48 2.67 41.49
C ALA A 24 2.31 1.82 41.00
N GLN A 25 1.39 2.43 40.24
CA GLN A 25 0.51 1.67 39.39
C GLN A 25 1.41 0.94 38.40
N SER A 26 1.71 -0.31 38.73
CA SER A 26 2.19 -1.24 37.71
C SER A 26 1.09 -1.34 36.69
N ASN A 27 1.26 -0.67 35.55
CA ASN A 27 0.50 -0.97 34.35
C ASN A 27 0.86 -2.41 33.99
N ILE A 28 0.17 -3.37 34.59
CA ILE A 28 0.12 -4.73 34.10
C ILE A 28 -0.70 -4.63 32.83
N GLU A 29 -0.03 -4.35 31.72
CA GLU A 29 -0.64 -4.62 30.41
C GLU A 29 -1.07 -6.09 30.45
N PRO A 30 -2.33 -6.39 30.14
CA PRO A 30 -2.77 -7.78 30.12
C PRO A 30 -1.84 -8.51 29.16
N ASN A 31 -1.13 -9.52 29.66
CA ASN A 31 -0.33 -10.43 28.84
C ASN A 31 -1.33 -11.21 27.98
N ILE A 32 -1.75 -10.64 26.87
CA ILE A 32 -2.60 -11.31 25.90
C ILE A 32 -1.73 -12.41 25.32
N GLU A 33 -1.97 -13.62 25.78
CA GLU A 33 -1.31 -14.81 25.21
C GLU A 33 -1.67 -14.86 23.71
N GLN A 34 -0.67 -14.58 22.87
CA GLN A 34 -0.85 -14.49 21.44
C GLN A 34 -1.07 -15.89 20.88
N LYS A 35 -2.25 -16.15 20.37
CA LYS A 35 -2.58 -17.41 19.71
C LYS A 35 -1.79 -17.56 18.42
N ILE A 36 -0.97 -18.61 18.30
CA ILE A 36 -0.27 -18.96 17.07
C ILE A 36 -1.07 -20.03 16.35
N VAL A 37 -1.33 -19.81 15.08
CA VAL A 37 -2.03 -20.73 14.17
C VAL A 37 -1.09 -21.04 13.01
N PHE A 38 -0.71 -22.30 12.87
CA PHE A 38 0.19 -22.73 11.82
C PHE A 38 -0.57 -23.05 10.53
N VAL A 39 0.01 -22.62 9.41
CA VAL A 39 -0.53 -22.81 8.07
C VAL A 39 0.58 -23.32 7.16
N SER A 40 0.34 -24.39 6.41
CA SER A 40 1.30 -24.99 5.48
C SER A 40 0.57 -25.56 4.25
N PRO A 41 1.05 -25.37 3.02
CA PRO A 41 0.42 -25.97 1.85
C PRO A 41 0.28 -27.49 1.90
N GLN A 42 1.05 -28.17 2.78
CA GLN A 42 0.98 -29.60 3.05
C GLN A 42 0.01 -29.97 4.18
N GLY A 43 -0.62 -28.96 4.83
CA GLY A 43 -1.55 -29.17 5.92
C GLY A 43 -2.93 -29.65 5.47
N VAL A 44 -3.87 -29.62 6.41
CA VAL A 44 -5.26 -30.04 6.18
C VAL A 44 -6.24 -29.02 6.77
N ASP A 45 -7.31 -28.71 6.06
CA ASP A 45 -8.32 -27.75 6.51
C ASP A 45 -9.42 -28.47 7.32
N THR A 46 -9.07 -28.88 8.55
CA THR A 46 -10.00 -29.51 9.51
C THR A 46 -10.22 -28.58 10.72
N VAL A 47 -11.29 -28.80 11.46
CA VAL A 47 -11.61 -27.99 12.66
C VAL A 47 -10.57 -28.10 13.77
N SER A 48 -9.79 -29.18 13.80
CA SER A 48 -8.70 -29.43 14.75
C SER A 48 -7.34 -28.92 14.27
N ALA A 49 -7.25 -28.37 13.05
CA ALA A 49 -6.00 -27.86 12.52
C ALA A 49 -5.57 -26.56 13.23
N GLY A 50 -4.29 -26.22 13.08
CA GLY A 50 -3.70 -24.97 13.59
C GLY A 50 -2.50 -25.17 14.52
N ALA A 51 -2.24 -26.41 14.99
CA ALA A 51 -1.00 -26.76 15.68
C ALA A 51 0.15 -26.92 14.66
N GLU A 52 1.40 -26.84 15.12
CA GLU A 52 2.58 -26.93 14.25
C GLU A 52 2.65 -28.27 13.48
N ASN A 53 2.32 -29.37 14.17
CA ASN A 53 2.29 -30.71 13.60
C ASN A 53 0.99 -31.03 12.81
N GLN A 54 -0.01 -30.17 12.88
CA GLN A 54 -1.31 -30.29 12.21
C GLN A 54 -1.76 -28.93 11.68
N ALA A 55 -0.99 -28.33 10.80
CA ALA A 55 -1.25 -27.01 10.25
C ALA A 55 -2.49 -27.01 9.35
N PHE A 56 -3.16 -25.85 9.25
CA PHE A 56 -4.13 -25.61 8.18
C PHE A 56 -3.42 -25.67 6.83
N ARG A 57 -4.14 -26.15 5.80
CA ARG A 57 -3.64 -26.10 4.42
C ARG A 57 -3.69 -24.70 3.85
N THR A 58 -4.76 -23.98 4.12
CA THR A 58 -5.00 -22.65 3.56
C THR A 58 -5.06 -21.58 4.64
N LEU A 59 -4.51 -20.42 4.31
CA LEU A 59 -4.67 -19.22 5.14
C LEU A 59 -6.15 -18.80 5.21
N THR A 60 -6.90 -19.02 4.13
CA THR A 60 -8.36 -18.79 4.06
C THR A 60 -9.09 -19.55 5.16
N ALA A 61 -8.84 -20.85 5.32
CA ALA A 61 -9.48 -21.69 6.35
C ALA A 61 -8.99 -21.29 7.76
N ALA A 62 -7.68 -21.07 7.90
CA ALA A 62 -7.08 -20.63 9.17
C ALA A 62 -7.72 -19.33 9.70
N ILE A 63 -7.89 -18.32 8.83
CA ILE A 63 -8.54 -17.06 9.18
C ILE A 63 -10.01 -17.26 9.54
N ALA A 64 -10.74 -18.07 8.77
CA ALA A 64 -12.15 -18.35 9.04
C ALA A 64 -12.37 -19.03 10.41
N ALA A 65 -11.47 -19.93 10.78
CA ALA A 65 -11.51 -20.61 12.07
C ALA A 65 -10.99 -19.76 13.26
N ASN A 66 -10.18 -18.73 12.99
CA ASN A 66 -9.50 -17.92 14.01
C ASN A 66 -9.59 -16.41 13.71
N PRO A 67 -10.80 -15.81 13.74
CA PRO A 67 -11.00 -14.40 13.38
C PRO A 67 -10.59 -13.40 14.48
N GLN A 68 -10.09 -13.88 15.64
CA GLN A 68 -9.78 -13.06 16.80
C GLN A 68 -8.59 -12.12 16.52
N ALA A 69 -8.68 -10.91 17.06
CA ALA A 69 -7.58 -9.95 17.03
C ALA A 69 -6.34 -10.52 17.76
N GLY A 70 -5.16 -10.19 17.26
CA GLY A 70 -3.89 -10.64 17.85
C GLY A 70 -3.47 -12.07 17.45
N THR A 71 -4.30 -12.78 16.65
CA THR A 71 -3.92 -14.10 16.12
C THR A 71 -2.72 -13.98 15.20
N ILE A 72 -1.70 -14.81 15.43
CA ILE A 72 -0.52 -14.96 14.57
C ILE A 72 -0.78 -16.12 13.61
N PHE A 73 -0.88 -15.84 12.32
CA PHE A 73 -0.90 -16.83 11.26
C PHE A 73 0.54 -17.08 10.82
N GLN A 74 1.14 -18.15 11.33
CA GLN A 74 2.49 -18.57 11.01
C GLN A 74 2.49 -19.43 9.77
N LEU A 75 3.04 -18.91 8.67
CA LEU A 75 3.09 -19.61 7.39
C LEU A 75 4.37 -20.45 7.27
N GLY A 76 4.22 -21.71 6.96
CA GLY A 76 5.31 -22.59 6.54
C GLY A 76 5.78 -22.27 5.12
N ALA A 77 6.96 -22.78 4.77
CA ALA A 77 7.51 -22.63 3.43
C ALA A 77 6.59 -23.26 2.36
N GLY A 78 6.44 -22.57 1.23
CA GLY A 78 5.64 -23.02 0.11
C GLY A 78 4.86 -21.91 -0.58
N THR A 79 3.99 -22.31 -1.53
CA THR A 79 3.16 -21.39 -2.30
C THR A 79 1.70 -21.52 -1.90
N TYR A 80 1.09 -20.41 -1.52
CA TYR A 80 -0.31 -20.25 -1.18
C TYR A 80 -1.03 -19.62 -2.37
N SER A 81 -1.86 -20.39 -3.06
CA SER A 81 -2.50 -19.97 -4.31
C SER A 81 -3.88 -20.62 -4.47
N ALA A 82 -4.63 -20.23 -5.51
CA ALA A 82 -5.89 -20.90 -5.82
C ALA A 82 -5.73 -22.41 -6.07
N THR A 83 -4.59 -22.84 -6.62
CA THR A 83 -4.29 -24.27 -6.85
C THR A 83 -4.03 -25.06 -5.55
N THR A 84 -3.60 -24.38 -4.49
CA THR A 84 -3.46 -24.96 -3.14
C THR A 84 -4.72 -24.81 -2.28
N GLY A 85 -5.78 -24.19 -2.83
CA GLY A 85 -7.08 -24.04 -2.17
C GLY A 85 -7.36 -22.65 -1.61
N GLU A 86 -6.45 -21.66 -1.77
CA GLU A 86 -6.69 -20.30 -1.28
C GLU A 86 -7.82 -19.60 -2.04
N ARG A 87 -8.58 -18.80 -1.32
CA ARG A 87 -9.61 -17.91 -1.87
C ARG A 87 -9.16 -16.46 -1.78
N PHE A 88 -9.14 -15.78 -2.91
CA PHE A 88 -8.71 -14.39 -2.99
C PHE A 88 -9.88 -13.39 -3.15
N PRO A 89 -9.73 -12.14 -2.65
CA PRO A 89 -8.59 -11.66 -1.87
C PRO A 89 -8.56 -12.26 -0.46
N ILE A 90 -7.36 -12.52 0.05
CA ILE A 90 -7.18 -12.89 1.45
C ILE A 90 -7.44 -11.65 2.30
N ARG A 91 -8.45 -11.71 3.18
CA ARG A 91 -8.83 -10.59 4.05
C ARG A 91 -8.32 -10.84 5.46
N LEU A 92 -7.35 -10.05 5.88
CA LEU A 92 -6.81 -10.15 7.24
C LEU A 92 -7.81 -9.56 8.24
N PRO A 93 -8.12 -10.26 9.35
CA PRO A 93 -8.91 -9.67 10.43
C PRO A 93 -8.13 -8.55 11.14
N GLN A 94 -8.85 -7.69 11.83
CA GLN A 94 -8.26 -6.61 12.62
C GLN A 94 -7.25 -7.18 13.65
N GLY A 95 -6.07 -6.56 13.74
CA GLY A 95 -5.03 -6.97 14.68
C GLY A 95 -4.31 -8.28 14.33
N ALA A 96 -4.63 -8.91 13.19
CA ALA A 96 -3.95 -10.13 12.77
C ALA A 96 -2.47 -9.91 12.45
N ILE A 97 -1.65 -10.92 12.72
CA ILE A 97 -0.25 -10.97 12.35
C ILE A 97 -0.08 -12.07 11.30
N LEU A 98 0.23 -11.70 10.08
CA LEU A 98 0.58 -12.61 9.00
C LEU A 98 2.11 -12.72 8.96
N ARG A 99 2.63 -13.88 9.31
CA ARG A 99 4.07 -14.09 9.46
C ARG A 99 4.55 -15.27 8.65
N GLY A 100 5.48 -15.03 7.75
CA GLY A 100 6.23 -16.06 7.04
C GLY A 100 7.60 -16.29 7.65
N ASN A 101 8.65 -16.02 6.86
CA ASN A 101 10.04 -16.10 7.30
C ASN A 101 10.75 -14.75 7.15
N PRO A 102 10.70 -13.88 8.17
CA PRO A 102 11.32 -12.55 8.10
C PRO A 102 12.83 -12.57 7.90
N SER A 103 13.53 -13.58 8.43
CA SER A 103 15.00 -13.70 8.29
C SER A 103 15.45 -14.02 6.87
N ALA A 104 14.57 -14.64 6.05
CA ALA A 104 14.78 -14.88 4.63
C ALA A 104 14.06 -13.84 3.74
N ASN A 105 13.58 -12.72 4.31
CA ASN A 105 12.73 -11.73 3.62
C ASN A 105 11.58 -12.38 2.83
N GLY A 106 11.03 -13.47 3.35
CA GLY A 106 9.89 -14.16 2.76
C GLY A 106 10.17 -14.92 1.47
N SER A 107 11.41 -15.16 1.09
CA SER A 107 11.77 -15.77 -0.21
C SER A 107 11.17 -17.16 -0.41
N ASN A 108 10.89 -17.89 0.66
CA ASN A 108 10.35 -19.26 0.64
C ASN A 108 8.86 -19.36 1.02
N VAL A 109 8.19 -18.23 1.29
CA VAL A 109 6.75 -18.18 1.63
C VAL A 109 6.06 -17.27 0.63
N VAL A 110 5.38 -17.86 -0.35
CA VAL A 110 4.84 -17.11 -1.51
C VAL A 110 3.32 -17.13 -1.50
N ILE A 111 2.70 -15.96 -1.45
CA ILE A 111 1.27 -15.77 -1.73
C ILE A 111 1.14 -15.38 -3.20
N ASN A 112 0.55 -16.25 -4.01
CA ASN A 112 0.42 -16.09 -5.45
C ASN A 112 -1.03 -16.13 -5.89
N GLY A 113 -1.56 -14.97 -6.27
CA GLY A 113 -2.92 -14.87 -6.80
C GLY A 113 -3.58 -13.56 -6.42
N GLY A 114 -4.84 -13.45 -6.75
CA GLY A 114 -5.67 -12.30 -6.45
C GLY A 114 -7.12 -12.57 -6.80
N GLY A 115 -8.00 -11.74 -6.28
CA GLY A 115 -9.43 -11.84 -6.48
C GLY A 115 -10.11 -10.48 -6.51
N ARG A 116 -11.35 -10.47 -6.98
CA ARG A 116 -12.15 -9.26 -7.10
C ARG A 116 -12.41 -8.63 -5.75
N PHE A 117 -12.08 -7.36 -5.64
CA PHE A 117 -12.36 -6.50 -4.52
C PHE A 117 -13.06 -5.22 -5.00
N VAL A 118 -14.18 -4.87 -4.40
CA VAL A 118 -14.86 -3.61 -4.67
C VAL A 118 -14.45 -2.61 -3.61
N SER A 119 -13.59 -1.68 -4.01
CA SER A 119 -13.12 -0.61 -3.14
C SER A 119 -14.17 0.48 -2.99
N SER A 120 -14.30 1.07 -1.82
CA SER A 120 -15.16 2.23 -1.59
C SER A 120 -14.59 3.53 -2.16
N THR A 121 -13.28 3.57 -2.42
CA THR A 121 -12.57 4.74 -2.97
C THR A 121 -12.21 4.57 -4.45
N PHE A 122 -12.05 3.34 -4.89
CA PHE A 122 -11.75 2.98 -6.29
C PHE A 122 -12.68 1.88 -6.76
N ALA A 123 -12.92 1.77 -8.04
CA ALA A 123 -13.76 0.74 -8.65
C ALA A 123 -13.29 -0.69 -8.30
N SER A 124 -13.84 -1.69 -8.94
CA SER A 124 -13.44 -3.10 -8.76
C SER A 124 -11.98 -3.30 -9.15
N GLN A 125 -11.20 -3.86 -8.22
CA GLN A 125 -9.78 -4.18 -8.39
C GLN A 125 -9.52 -5.68 -8.20
N ASN A 126 -8.35 -6.16 -8.62
CA ASN A 126 -7.88 -7.52 -8.38
C ASN A 126 -6.78 -7.48 -7.33
N ILE A 127 -6.99 -8.07 -6.15
CA ILE A 127 -6.13 -7.88 -4.98
C ILE A 127 -5.75 -9.23 -4.37
N ALA A 128 -4.48 -9.41 -4.01
CA ALA A 128 -4.04 -10.60 -3.30
C ALA A 128 -4.42 -10.54 -1.81
N ILE A 129 -4.03 -9.48 -1.11
CA ILE A 129 -4.26 -9.32 0.33
C ILE A 129 -4.92 -7.98 0.62
N VAL A 130 -5.94 -7.98 1.47
CA VAL A 130 -6.57 -6.78 2.04
C VAL A 130 -6.23 -6.72 3.53
N ALA A 131 -5.57 -5.64 3.95
CA ALA A 131 -5.24 -5.40 5.34
C ALA A 131 -6.39 -4.71 6.10
N ALA A 132 -6.56 -5.05 7.38
CA ALA A 132 -7.42 -4.33 8.32
C ALA A 132 -6.59 -3.47 9.29
N ASN A 133 -7.26 -2.76 10.22
CA ASN A 133 -6.56 -1.98 11.24
C ASN A 133 -5.66 -2.87 12.12
N ASN A 134 -4.53 -2.30 12.55
CA ASN A 134 -3.58 -2.92 13.47
C ASN A 134 -3.00 -4.26 12.96
N THR A 135 -3.03 -4.53 11.65
CA THR A 135 -2.43 -5.74 11.08
C THR A 135 -0.92 -5.61 10.96
N ARG A 136 -0.23 -6.74 11.11
CA ARG A 136 1.20 -6.87 10.84
C ARG A 136 1.43 -7.91 9.75
N ILE A 137 2.27 -7.60 8.77
CA ILE A 137 2.61 -8.47 7.63
C ILE A 137 4.11 -8.53 7.52
N GLU A 138 4.70 -9.71 7.68
CA GLU A 138 6.15 -9.86 7.68
C GLU A 138 6.64 -11.20 7.11
N GLY A 139 7.74 -11.13 6.38
CA GLY A 139 8.46 -12.32 5.91
C GLY A 139 7.73 -13.12 4.85
N ILE A 140 7.02 -12.48 3.92
CA ILE A 140 6.32 -13.13 2.81
C ILE A 140 6.69 -12.51 1.47
N THR A 141 6.57 -13.30 0.41
CA THR A 141 6.56 -12.81 -0.97
C THR A 141 5.11 -12.75 -1.46
N VAL A 142 4.72 -11.62 -2.05
CA VAL A 142 3.38 -11.42 -2.62
C VAL A 142 3.50 -11.15 -4.12
N THR A 143 2.81 -11.96 -4.92
CA THR A 143 2.72 -11.80 -6.37
C THR A 143 1.28 -11.95 -6.85
N ASN A 144 0.87 -11.12 -7.81
CA ASN A 144 -0.46 -11.14 -8.39
C ASN A 144 -0.36 -10.90 -9.90
N ASN A 145 -0.30 -11.97 -10.66
CA ASN A 145 -0.17 -11.95 -12.12
C ASN A 145 -1.50 -11.76 -12.86
N ASN A 146 -2.63 -11.61 -12.14
CA ASN A 146 -3.92 -11.34 -12.77
C ASN A 146 -3.95 -9.92 -13.38
N PRO A 147 -4.78 -9.66 -14.39
CA PRO A 147 -4.93 -8.32 -14.93
C PRO A 147 -5.27 -7.30 -13.81
N ARG A 148 -4.54 -6.18 -13.78
CA ARG A 148 -4.63 -5.13 -12.75
C ARG A 148 -4.43 -5.70 -11.34
N GLY A 149 -3.47 -6.61 -11.17
CA GLY A 149 -3.17 -7.31 -9.92
C GLY A 149 -2.39 -6.46 -8.94
N TYR A 150 -2.99 -6.15 -7.80
CA TYR A 150 -2.35 -5.50 -6.65
C TYR A 150 -1.89 -6.54 -5.64
N GLY A 151 -0.72 -6.34 -5.05
CA GLY A 151 -0.23 -7.25 -4.01
C GLY A 151 -0.97 -7.05 -2.69
N LEU A 152 -0.91 -5.85 -2.12
CA LEU A 152 -1.52 -5.51 -0.83
C LEU A 152 -2.34 -4.22 -0.93
N TRP A 153 -3.53 -4.23 -0.35
CA TRP A 153 -4.46 -3.11 -0.35
C TRP A 153 -4.79 -2.66 1.07
N LEU A 154 -4.63 -1.36 1.31
CA LEU A 154 -5.01 -0.68 2.54
C LEU A 154 -6.07 0.37 2.23
N GLU A 155 -7.32 0.12 2.64
CA GLU A 155 -8.41 1.07 2.47
C GLU A 155 -8.84 1.64 3.81
N SER A 156 -8.37 2.83 4.13
CA SER A 156 -8.57 3.49 5.44
C SER A 156 -8.08 2.67 6.63
N SER A 157 -7.26 1.65 6.39
CA SER A 157 -6.68 0.80 7.43
C SER A 157 -5.60 1.57 8.18
N ARG A 158 -5.63 1.52 9.51
CA ARG A 158 -4.71 2.29 10.37
C ARG A 158 -3.77 1.39 11.15
N ASN A 159 -2.60 1.92 11.49
CA ASN A 159 -1.56 1.24 12.25
C ASN A 159 -1.16 -0.10 11.62
N VAL A 160 -1.01 -0.12 10.29
CA VAL A 160 -0.58 -1.32 9.57
C VAL A 160 0.94 -1.35 9.53
N PHE A 161 1.53 -2.46 9.95
CA PHE A 161 2.97 -2.68 9.94
C PHE A 161 3.35 -3.70 8.86
N ILE A 162 4.26 -3.31 7.94
CA ILE A 162 4.64 -4.13 6.78
C ILE A 162 6.17 -4.15 6.70
N ALA A 163 6.80 -5.29 7.02
CA ALA A 163 8.25 -5.35 7.06
C ALA A 163 8.84 -6.67 6.55
N ASN A 164 10.04 -6.61 5.97
CA ASN A 164 10.80 -7.78 5.51
C ASN A 164 10.02 -8.65 4.50
N ASN A 165 9.28 -8.00 3.58
CA ASN A 165 8.50 -8.69 2.55
C ASN A 165 9.07 -8.41 1.16
N ASN A 166 8.70 -9.26 0.19
CA ASN A 166 8.92 -9.04 -1.23
C ASN A 166 7.57 -8.85 -1.94
N PHE A 167 7.38 -7.73 -2.63
CA PHE A 167 6.26 -7.47 -3.53
C PHE A 167 6.77 -7.54 -4.96
N VAL A 168 6.50 -8.65 -5.64
CA VAL A 168 7.19 -9.02 -6.88
C VAL A 168 6.22 -9.35 -8.00
N ARG A 169 6.44 -8.79 -9.20
CA ARG A 169 5.69 -9.11 -10.43
C ARG A 169 4.18 -8.93 -10.28
N ASN A 170 3.73 -7.97 -9.48
CA ASN A 170 2.33 -7.59 -9.50
C ASN A 170 2.06 -6.83 -10.82
N THR A 171 0.98 -7.17 -11.50
CA THR A 171 0.64 -6.53 -12.80
C THR A 171 0.11 -5.10 -12.62
N HIS A 172 -0.03 -4.64 -11.39
CA HIS A 172 -0.21 -3.25 -11.01
C HIS A 172 0.76 -2.91 -9.85
N ASP A 173 0.30 -2.48 -8.69
CA ASP A 173 1.14 -2.03 -7.60
C ASP A 173 1.50 -3.13 -6.60
N GLY A 174 2.68 -3.01 -5.98
CA GLY A 174 3.05 -3.86 -4.86
C GLY A 174 2.14 -3.60 -3.65
N ILE A 175 2.05 -2.34 -3.21
CA ILE A 175 1.15 -1.89 -2.13
C ILE A 175 0.35 -0.67 -2.60
N PHE A 176 -0.92 -0.62 -2.25
CA PHE A 176 -1.80 0.50 -2.51
C PHE A 176 -2.47 1.00 -1.23
N LEU A 177 -2.24 2.26 -0.88
CA LEU A 177 -2.85 2.96 0.24
C LEU A 177 -3.89 3.95 -0.29
N THR A 178 -5.07 3.93 0.29
CA THR A 178 -6.15 4.86 -0.07
C THR A 178 -7.07 5.19 1.10
N GLY A 179 -7.95 6.16 0.90
CA GLY A 179 -8.78 6.70 1.97
C GLY A 179 -7.93 7.41 3.02
N SER A 180 -8.08 7.07 4.28
CA SER A 180 -7.26 7.56 5.40
C SER A 180 -6.29 6.49 5.92
N ALA A 181 -5.72 5.68 5.02
CA ALA A 181 -4.79 4.62 5.40
C ALA A 181 -3.55 5.19 6.10
N ASN A 182 -3.07 4.45 7.11
CA ASN A 182 -1.84 4.78 7.81
C ASN A 182 -1.00 3.51 7.99
N ALA A 183 0.26 3.55 7.53
CA ALA A 183 1.14 2.38 7.57
C ALA A 183 2.58 2.75 7.88
N TYR A 184 3.27 1.82 8.54
CA TYR A 184 4.71 1.80 8.67
C TYR A 184 5.26 0.68 7.77
N ILE A 185 6.01 1.07 6.72
CA ILE A 185 6.47 0.17 5.67
C ILE A 185 8.00 0.19 5.66
N ASN A 186 8.63 -0.91 6.11
CA ASN A 186 10.06 -0.94 6.39
C ASN A 186 10.74 -2.19 5.82
N ASN A 187 11.93 -2.00 5.25
CA ASN A 187 12.81 -3.09 4.80
C ASN A 187 12.12 -4.11 3.86
N ASN A 188 11.30 -3.60 2.92
CA ASN A 188 10.68 -4.43 1.90
C ASN A 188 11.38 -4.26 0.55
N LEU A 189 11.28 -5.28 -0.29
CA LEU A 189 11.69 -5.26 -1.68
C LEU A 189 10.47 -5.13 -2.58
N PHE A 190 10.48 -4.13 -3.46
CA PHE A 190 9.51 -3.95 -4.54
C PHE A 190 10.23 -4.10 -5.87
N THR A 191 9.92 -5.16 -6.61
CA THR A 191 10.61 -5.40 -7.87
C THR A 191 9.70 -5.96 -8.96
N ASN A 192 9.92 -5.50 -10.18
CA ASN A 192 9.19 -5.94 -11.37
C ASN A 192 7.65 -5.75 -11.28
N ASN A 193 7.16 -4.79 -10.49
CA ASN A 193 5.75 -4.42 -10.50
C ASN A 193 5.48 -3.51 -11.70
N THR A 194 4.43 -3.78 -12.46
CA THR A 194 4.17 -3.02 -13.71
C THR A 194 3.70 -1.59 -13.42
N GLY A 195 2.96 -1.40 -12.35
CA GLY A 195 2.58 -0.09 -11.82
C GLY A 195 3.64 0.47 -10.89
N SER A 196 3.26 0.82 -9.68
CA SER A 196 4.18 1.36 -8.66
C SER A 196 4.67 0.26 -7.70
N GLY A 197 5.84 0.47 -7.10
CA GLY A 197 6.18 -0.28 -5.89
C GLY A 197 5.14 0.02 -4.80
N ILE A 198 4.93 1.31 -4.49
CA ILE A 198 3.88 1.76 -3.58
C ILE A 198 3.12 2.93 -4.20
N SER A 199 1.79 2.89 -4.16
CA SER A 199 0.93 4.06 -4.36
C SER A 199 0.32 4.51 -3.04
N ALA A 200 0.45 5.82 -2.72
CA ALA A 200 -0.14 6.45 -1.55
C ALA A 200 -1.09 7.58 -1.98
N LEU A 201 -2.38 7.33 -1.88
CA LEU A 201 -3.46 8.23 -2.30
C LEU A 201 -4.42 8.54 -1.15
N GLY A 202 -5.49 9.28 -1.42
CA GLY A 202 -6.43 9.75 -0.39
C GLY A 202 -5.80 10.77 0.53
N THR A 203 -6.02 10.60 1.82
CA THR A 203 -5.35 11.32 2.92
C THR A 203 -4.39 10.38 3.65
N SER A 204 -3.79 9.43 2.92
CA SER A 204 -2.89 8.43 3.51
C SER A 204 -1.68 9.08 4.18
N THR A 205 -1.27 8.50 5.29
CA THR A 205 -0.13 8.93 6.11
C THR A 205 0.75 7.73 6.47
N GLY A 206 1.86 7.99 7.12
CA GLY A 206 2.73 6.93 7.59
C GLY A 206 4.16 7.11 7.13
N GLU A 207 4.99 6.15 7.46
CA GLU A 207 6.41 6.19 7.14
C GLU A 207 6.80 5.02 6.23
N ILE A 208 7.50 5.33 5.15
CA ILE A 208 8.03 4.39 4.17
C ILE A 208 9.55 4.53 4.25
N ARG A 209 10.22 3.55 4.87
CA ARG A 209 11.65 3.66 5.14
C ARG A 209 12.45 2.42 4.84
N ASP A 210 13.71 2.60 4.50
CA ASP A 210 14.69 1.53 4.31
C ASP A 210 14.21 0.46 3.29
N ASN A 211 13.30 0.83 2.35
CA ASN A 211 12.80 -0.07 1.32
C ASN A 211 13.63 0.04 0.05
N LYS A 212 13.61 -1.01 -0.76
CA LYS A 212 14.22 -1.07 -2.07
C LYS A 212 13.16 -1.15 -3.16
N PHE A 213 13.23 -0.23 -4.12
CA PHE A 213 12.34 -0.16 -5.29
C PHE A 213 13.15 -0.27 -6.57
N GLU A 214 12.93 -1.33 -7.35
CA GLU A 214 13.68 -1.53 -8.57
C GLU A 214 12.86 -2.18 -9.69
N ASN A 215 13.09 -1.75 -10.91
CA ASN A 215 12.46 -2.30 -12.12
C ASN A 215 10.92 -2.25 -12.04
N THR A 216 10.35 -1.18 -11.48
CA THR A 216 8.90 -0.93 -11.44
C THR A 216 8.53 0.18 -12.42
N GLY A 217 7.24 0.36 -12.70
CA GLY A 217 6.77 1.52 -13.44
C GLY A 217 7.16 2.81 -12.71
N PHE A 218 6.65 3.01 -11.51
CA PHE A 218 7.13 4.03 -10.58
C PHE A 218 7.66 3.38 -9.31
N GLY A 219 8.79 3.86 -8.78
CA GLY A 219 9.20 3.44 -7.44
C GLY A 219 8.08 3.74 -6.46
N LEU A 220 7.66 5.01 -6.40
CA LEU A 220 6.50 5.47 -5.61
C LEU A 220 5.63 6.42 -6.42
N SER A 221 4.31 6.31 -6.24
CA SER A 221 3.30 7.26 -6.72
C SER A 221 2.56 7.86 -5.52
N ILE A 222 2.67 9.18 -5.33
CA ILE A 222 2.12 9.89 -4.17
C ILE A 222 1.16 10.95 -4.69
N GLY A 223 -0.11 10.86 -4.32
CA GLY A 223 -1.13 11.71 -4.91
C GLY A 223 -2.26 12.10 -3.97
N GLN A 224 -3.24 12.79 -4.53
CA GLN A 224 -4.38 13.36 -3.81
C GLN A 224 -3.94 14.27 -2.65
N GLN A 225 -4.22 13.96 -1.41
CA GLN A 225 -3.85 14.74 -0.22
C GLN A 225 -2.94 13.95 0.72
N SER A 226 -2.27 12.91 0.20
CA SER A 226 -1.43 12.06 1.04
C SER A 226 -0.21 12.80 1.60
N GLN A 227 0.18 12.43 2.82
CA GLN A 227 1.24 13.04 3.61
C GLN A 227 2.16 11.94 4.20
N VAL A 228 2.77 11.15 3.34
CA VAL A 228 3.70 10.09 3.75
C VAL A 228 5.11 10.66 3.94
N VAL A 229 5.88 10.02 4.81
CA VAL A 229 7.29 10.34 5.06
C VAL A 229 8.16 9.27 4.43
N LEU A 230 9.07 9.66 3.53
CA LEU A 230 9.99 8.76 2.83
C LEU A 230 11.39 8.91 3.43
N VAL A 231 11.94 7.85 4.04
CA VAL A 231 13.22 7.91 4.73
C VAL A 231 14.15 6.78 4.26
N ASN A 232 15.37 7.13 3.84
CA ASN A 232 16.44 6.17 3.53
C ASN A 232 16.05 5.08 2.53
N ASN A 233 15.10 5.32 1.62
CA ASN A 233 14.75 4.35 0.59
C ASN A 233 15.77 4.35 -0.55
N ASN A 234 15.99 3.17 -1.15
CA ASN A 234 16.76 2.99 -2.38
C ASN A 234 15.80 2.82 -3.55
N ILE A 235 15.77 3.80 -4.46
CA ILE A 235 14.78 3.89 -5.55
C ILE A 235 15.53 3.95 -6.86
N ALA A 236 15.71 2.80 -7.50
CA ALA A 236 16.60 2.70 -8.66
C ALA A 236 16.03 1.84 -9.80
N ARG A 237 16.43 2.16 -11.02
CA ARG A 237 16.10 1.41 -12.25
C ARG A 237 14.59 1.30 -12.55
N ASN A 238 13.78 2.19 -11.98
CA ASN A 238 12.36 2.30 -12.30
C ASN A 238 12.18 3.15 -13.58
N VAL A 239 10.98 3.19 -14.14
CA VAL A 239 10.71 4.13 -15.23
C VAL A 239 10.84 5.57 -14.71
N ASP A 240 10.12 5.95 -13.65
CA ASP A 240 10.39 7.14 -12.83
C ASP A 240 10.61 6.71 -11.36
N GLY A 241 11.47 7.42 -10.66
CA GLY A 241 11.74 7.10 -9.26
C GLY A 241 10.53 7.39 -8.38
N ILE A 242 10.15 8.65 -8.25
CA ILE A 242 9.02 9.12 -7.45
C ILE A 242 8.17 10.06 -8.29
N VAL A 243 6.85 9.85 -8.30
CA VAL A 243 5.88 10.77 -8.91
C VAL A 243 4.99 11.35 -7.81
N ILE A 244 4.93 12.69 -7.72
CA ILE A 244 4.10 13.41 -6.75
C ILE A 244 3.11 14.27 -7.51
N SER A 245 1.82 14.15 -7.19
CA SER A 245 0.73 14.82 -7.92
C SER A 245 -0.36 15.37 -7.02
N ASN A 246 -1.31 16.08 -7.61
CA ASN A 246 -2.46 16.72 -6.95
C ASN A 246 -2.03 17.72 -5.87
N THR A 247 -2.47 17.54 -4.62
CA THR A 247 -2.13 18.41 -3.49
C THR A 247 -1.34 17.65 -2.42
N ALA A 248 -0.67 16.56 -2.80
CA ALA A 248 0.12 15.74 -1.88
C ALA A 248 1.28 16.53 -1.24
N GLN A 249 1.58 16.20 0.01
CA GLN A 249 2.59 16.89 0.82
C GLN A 249 3.54 15.88 1.51
N PRO A 250 4.26 15.05 0.75
CA PRO A 250 5.20 14.12 1.36
C PRO A 250 6.47 14.82 1.85
N THR A 251 7.11 14.21 2.84
CA THR A 251 8.45 14.57 3.30
C THR A 251 9.47 13.54 2.82
N LEU A 252 10.61 13.98 2.26
CA LEU A 252 11.66 13.12 1.74
C LEU A 252 12.98 13.39 2.48
N ARG A 253 13.56 12.35 3.11
CA ARG A 253 14.81 12.46 3.86
C ARG A 253 15.71 11.27 3.58
N GLY A 254 16.96 11.54 3.18
CA GLY A 254 18.01 10.53 3.05
C GLY A 254 17.81 9.49 1.95
N ASN A 255 16.88 9.69 1.00
CA ASN A 255 16.60 8.69 -0.03
C ASN A 255 17.67 8.71 -1.12
N ALA A 256 18.08 7.53 -1.61
CA ALA A 256 18.92 7.35 -2.78
C ALA A 256 18.04 7.10 -4.02
N ILE A 257 18.05 8.03 -4.99
CA ILE A 257 17.18 8.01 -6.17
C ILE A 257 18.06 8.02 -7.42
N ALA A 258 18.26 6.86 -8.02
CA ALA A 258 19.30 6.71 -9.02
C ALA A 258 18.91 5.82 -10.20
N ASP A 259 19.60 6.02 -11.33
CA ASP A 259 19.56 5.14 -12.48
C ASP A 259 18.15 4.89 -13.04
N ASN A 260 17.17 5.78 -12.76
CA ASN A 260 15.82 5.64 -13.28
C ASN A 260 15.78 5.99 -14.76
N GLN A 261 14.93 5.29 -15.52
CA GLN A 261 14.91 5.35 -16.99
C GLN A 261 14.48 6.72 -17.53
N ARG A 262 13.77 7.51 -16.73
CA ARG A 262 13.40 8.90 -17.04
C ARG A 262 13.87 9.81 -15.92
N SER A 263 12.99 10.16 -14.99
CA SER A 263 13.29 11.11 -13.93
C SER A 263 13.40 10.46 -12.56
N GLY A 264 14.27 11.02 -11.71
CA GLY A 264 14.36 10.60 -10.31
C GLY A 264 13.12 11.02 -9.53
N LEU A 265 12.74 12.28 -9.65
CA LEU A 265 11.52 12.86 -9.04
C LEU A 265 10.75 13.63 -10.10
N VAL A 266 9.44 13.40 -10.16
CA VAL A 266 8.48 14.16 -10.97
C VAL A 266 7.44 14.79 -10.07
N VAL A 267 7.21 16.12 -10.20
CA VAL A 267 6.20 16.86 -9.44
C VAL A 267 5.22 17.50 -10.42
N LEU A 268 3.92 17.14 -10.32
CA LEU A 268 2.89 17.49 -11.29
C LEU A 268 1.74 18.24 -10.63
N SER A 269 1.37 19.40 -11.19
CA SER A 269 0.11 20.08 -10.85
C SER A 269 -1.10 19.34 -11.39
N SER A 270 -2.24 19.55 -10.77
CA SER A 270 -3.56 19.12 -11.26
C SER A 270 -4.53 20.29 -11.26
N ALA A 271 -5.72 20.09 -11.82
CA ALA A 271 -6.80 21.08 -11.74
C ALA A 271 -7.17 21.48 -10.30
N ASN A 272 -6.95 20.57 -9.34
CA ASN A 272 -7.27 20.78 -7.92
C ASN A 272 -6.14 21.40 -7.11
N GLY A 273 -5.02 21.76 -7.75
CA GLY A 273 -3.87 22.37 -7.10
C GLY A 273 -2.54 21.69 -7.40
N SER A 274 -1.52 22.14 -6.71
CA SER A 274 -0.15 21.66 -6.86
C SER A 274 0.34 21.00 -5.59
N PRO A 275 1.13 19.93 -5.69
CA PRO A 275 1.73 19.31 -4.53
C PRO A 275 2.79 20.23 -3.90
N ARG A 276 3.04 20.02 -2.62
CA ARG A 276 4.04 20.77 -1.84
C ARG A 276 4.94 19.80 -1.07
N PRO A 277 5.76 19.00 -1.75
CA PRO A 277 6.69 18.11 -1.06
C PRO A 277 7.79 18.89 -0.35
N ASP A 278 8.24 18.34 0.77
CA ASP A 278 9.38 18.86 1.53
C ASP A 278 10.60 17.94 1.31
N LEU A 279 11.56 18.43 0.52
CA LEU A 279 12.83 17.75 0.30
C LEU A 279 13.95 18.35 1.18
N GLY A 280 13.64 19.16 2.16
CA GLY A 280 14.58 19.71 3.11
C GLY A 280 14.61 21.22 3.18
N THR A 281 14.84 21.71 4.40
CA THR A 281 14.99 23.15 4.76
C THR A 281 16.37 23.37 5.35
N THR A 282 16.75 24.63 5.63
CA THR A 282 18.04 24.94 6.28
C THR A 282 18.17 24.37 7.68
N ILE A 283 17.03 24.17 8.38
CA ILE A 283 17.01 23.57 9.74
C ILE A 283 16.74 22.06 9.74
N SER A 284 16.25 21.49 8.64
CA SER A 284 16.00 20.06 8.46
C SER A 284 16.36 19.67 7.04
N GLN A 285 17.64 19.42 6.80
CA GLN A 285 18.14 19.11 5.47
C GLN A 285 17.58 17.82 4.89
N GLY A 286 17.40 17.80 3.56
CA GLY A 286 16.81 16.67 2.85
C GLY A 286 17.71 15.44 2.83
N ASN A 287 19.00 15.65 2.58
CA ASN A 287 20.02 14.60 2.45
C ASN A 287 19.68 13.51 1.42
N ASN A 288 18.76 13.81 0.47
CA ASN A 288 18.48 12.91 -0.62
C ASN A 288 19.57 13.02 -1.67
N THR A 289 19.94 11.89 -2.28
CA THR A 289 20.93 11.80 -3.34
C THR A 289 20.26 11.45 -4.66
N PHE A 290 20.40 12.31 -5.66
CA PHE A 290 19.94 12.06 -7.04
C PHE A 290 21.13 11.84 -7.94
N ARG A 291 21.15 10.75 -8.71
CA ARG A 291 22.26 10.46 -9.64
C ARG A 291 21.83 9.61 -10.82
N ASN A 292 22.44 9.84 -11.96
CA ASN A 292 22.31 9.02 -13.18
C ASN A 292 20.86 8.79 -13.65
N ASN A 293 19.89 9.60 -13.24
CA ASN A 293 18.55 9.49 -13.79
C ASN A 293 18.59 10.00 -15.22
N ARG A 294 18.05 9.25 -16.18
CA ARG A 294 18.35 9.44 -17.60
C ARG A 294 17.91 10.79 -18.17
N GLU A 295 16.72 11.30 -17.81
CA GLU A 295 16.21 12.59 -18.28
C GLU A 295 16.53 13.71 -17.29
N TYR A 296 15.97 13.64 -16.09
CA TYR A 296 16.14 14.64 -15.04
C TYR A 296 16.35 13.97 -13.67
N ASP A 297 17.18 14.57 -12.85
CA ASP A 297 17.19 14.23 -11.42
C ASP A 297 15.89 14.69 -10.77
N ILE A 298 15.45 15.90 -11.08
CA ILE A 298 14.19 16.48 -10.65
C ILE A 298 13.49 17.14 -11.84
N ASN A 299 12.23 16.77 -12.08
CA ASN A 299 11.31 17.42 -13.01
C ASN A 299 10.15 18.05 -12.20
N ASN A 300 10.33 19.32 -11.80
CA ASN A 300 9.25 20.10 -11.20
C ASN A 300 8.45 20.77 -12.32
N ALA A 301 7.37 20.14 -12.74
CA ALA A 301 6.45 20.66 -13.75
C ALA A 301 5.36 21.58 -13.16
N THR A 302 5.56 22.08 -11.93
CA THR A 302 4.70 23.07 -11.31
C THR A 302 5.28 24.47 -11.43
N THR A 303 4.49 25.49 -11.15
CA THR A 303 4.94 26.89 -11.04
C THR A 303 5.48 27.25 -9.65
N ILE A 304 5.39 26.33 -8.68
CA ILE A 304 5.81 26.55 -7.29
C ILE A 304 7.25 26.07 -7.13
N PRO A 305 8.17 26.89 -6.59
CA PRO A 305 9.51 26.42 -6.29
C PRO A 305 9.50 25.24 -5.32
N LEU A 306 10.23 24.20 -5.64
CA LEU A 306 10.36 23.00 -4.82
C LEU A 306 11.40 23.23 -3.72
N VAL A 307 11.00 23.14 -2.46
CA VAL A 307 11.88 23.27 -1.31
C VAL A 307 12.80 22.04 -1.23
N ALA A 308 14.13 22.25 -1.41
CA ALA A 308 15.08 21.14 -1.62
C ALA A 308 16.48 21.39 -1.03
N VAL A 309 16.55 21.96 0.18
CA VAL A 309 17.81 22.30 0.84
C VAL A 309 18.53 21.04 1.32
N GLY A 310 19.86 21.00 1.13
CA GLY A 310 20.73 19.93 1.66
C GLY A 310 20.67 18.61 0.89
N ASN A 311 20.26 18.64 -0.39
CA ASN A 311 20.26 17.45 -1.25
C ASN A 311 21.44 17.45 -2.22
N GLN A 312 21.89 16.26 -2.61
CA GLN A 312 22.86 16.07 -3.68
C GLN A 312 22.12 15.97 -5.02
N ILE A 313 22.15 17.06 -5.81
CA ILE A 313 21.42 17.22 -7.07
C ILE A 313 22.36 17.78 -8.11
N ASN A 314 22.38 17.21 -9.31
CA ASN A 314 23.02 17.85 -10.44
C ASN A 314 22.07 18.92 -11.02
N ARG A 315 22.39 20.21 -10.80
CA ARG A 315 21.56 21.33 -11.24
C ARG A 315 21.30 21.38 -12.75
N SER A 316 22.23 20.89 -13.57
CA SER A 316 22.02 20.81 -15.02
C SER A 316 20.96 19.78 -15.43
N ARG A 317 20.57 18.91 -14.50
CA ARG A 317 19.57 17.86 -14.66
C ARG A 317 18.27 18.16 -13.90
N VAL A 318 18.04 19.43 -13.60
CA VAL A 318 16.81 19.91 -12.97
C VAL A 318 15.97 20.66 -13.99
N LYS A 319 14.71 20.31 -14.11
CA LYS A 319 13.69 21.07 -14.82
C LYS A 319 12.73 21.71 -13.82
N GLY A 320 12.46 22.99 -13.98
CA GLY A 320 11.57 23.77 -13.09
C GLY A 320 12.31 24.46 -11.94
N LEU A 321 11.56 25.01 -11.01
CA LEU A 321 12.07 25.90 -9.96
C LEU A 321 12.43 25.13 -8.70
N LEU A 322 13.58 25.44 -8.09
CA LEU A 322 14.01 24.96 -6.78
C LEU A 322 14.18 26.14 -5.81
N ASP A 323 13.83 25.93 -4.56
CA ASP A 323 14.22 26.77 -3.42
C ASP A 323 15.24 26.01 -2.57
N LEU A 324 16.50 26.47 -2.61
CA LEU A 324 17.63 25.90 -1.89
C LEU A 324 17.98 26.71 -0.63
N THR A 325 17.13 27.65 -0.25
CA THR A 325 17.37 28.57 0.87
C THR A 325 16.23 28.57 1.91
N ALA A 326 15.16 27.85 1.62
CA ALA A 326 13.98 27.83 2.49
C ALA A 326 14.33 27.41 3.92
N SER A 327 13.88 28.19 4.89
CA SER A 327 14.04 27.89 6.33
C SER A 327 12.83 27.18 6.94
N ARG A 328 11.70 27.14 6.21
CA ARG A 328 10.45 26.51 6.67
C ARG A 328 9.97 25.48 5.68
N SER A 329 9.40 24.41 6.22
CA SER A 329 8.72 23.38 5.41
C SER A 329 7.49 23.97 4.69
N PRO A 330 7.23 23.60 3.45
CA PRO A 330 6.03 23.99 2.73
C PRO A 330 4.78 23.24 3.19
N ILE A 331 4.94 22.24 4.08
CA ILE A 331 3.85 21.40 4.58
C ILE A 331 3.01 22.21 5.58
N THR A 332 1.71 22.34 5.29
CA THR A 332 0.78 23.14 6.11
C THR A 332 0.44 22.49 7.45
N ASN A 333 0.41 21.17 7.47
CA ASN A 333 0.18 20.36 8.68
C ASN A 333 1.31 19.35 8.80
N PRO A 334 2.47 19.73 9.38
CA PRO A 334 3.55 18.75 9.55
C PRO A 334 3.03 17.60 10.40
N ILE A 335 3.16 16.39 9.87
CA ILE A 335 2.92 15.18 10.65
C ILE A 335 3.91 15.28 11.81
N ALA A 336 3.40 15.39 13.04
CA ALA A 336 4.23 15.25 14.23
C ALA A 336 5.05 13.98 14.02
N SER A 337 6.38 14.09 14.17
CA SER A 337 7.32 12.98 13.93
C SER A 337 6.64 11.70 14.40
N ILE A 338 6.27 10.84 13.45
CA ILE A 338 5.64 9.58 13.80
C ILE A 338 6.75 8.86 14.55
N SER A 339 6.64 8.86 15.87
CA SER A 339 7.47 7.95 16.64
C SER A 339 7.24 6.59 16.01
N PRO A 340 8.30 5.85 15.61
CA PRO A 340 8.09 4.53 15.06
C PRO A 340 7.12 3.83 16.00
N PRO A 341 6.06 3.18 15.50
CA PRO A 341 5.13 2.48 16.37
C PRO A 341 6.01 1.66 17.32
N VAL A 342 5.71 1.72 18.62
CA VAL A 342 6.42 0.89 19.60
C VAL A 342 6.42 -0.49 18.99
N LEU A 343 7.59 -0.93 18.49
CA LEU A 343 7.70 -2.20 17.79
C LEU A 343 7.09 -3.23 18.72
N PRO A 344 6.05 -3.96 18.32
CA PRO A 344 5.53 -5.04 19.13
C PRO A 344 6.77 -5.86 19.54
N ARG A 345 6.85 -6.18 20.83
CA ARG A 345 7.94 -6.98 21.40
C ARG A 345 8.37 -8.04 20.38
N PRO A 346 9.67 -8.26 20.12
CA PRO A 346 10.10 -9.30 19.19
C PRO A 346 9.30 -10.56 19.49
N LEU A 347 8.59 -11.08 18.48
CA LEU A 347 7.86 -12.33 18.64
C LEU A 347 8.87 -13.38 19.10
N PRO A 348 8.52 -14.28 20.06
CA PRO A 348 9.43 -15.31 20.49
C PRO A 348 9.96 -16.05 19.27
N SER A 349 11.28 -16.25 19.22
CA SER A 349 11.89 -17.10 18.19
C SER A 349 11.28 -18.47 18.35
N LEU A 350 10.68 -18.98 17.26
CA LEU A 350 10.23 -20.37 17.26
C LEU A 350 11.43 -21.28 17.56
N PRO A 351 11.27 -22.32 18.38
CA PRO A 351 12.33 -23.29 18.59
C PRO A 351 12.73 -23.86 17.22
N VAL A 352 14.00 -23.72 16.87
CA VAL A 352 14.56 -24.40 15.70
C VAL A 352 14.58 -25.87 16.06
N SER A 353 13.67 -26.67 15.48
CA SER A 353 13.74 -28.13 15.62
C SER A 353 15.13 -28.59 15.13
N PRO A 354 15.88 -29.35 15.90
CA PRO A 354 17.15 -29.88 15.42
C PRO A 354 16.90 -30.71 14.16
N PRO A 355 17.83 -30.72 13.18
CA PRO A 355 17.69 -31.54 12.01
C PRO A 355 17.54 -33.00 12.45
N ASN A 356 16.47 -33.62 12.00
CA ASN A 356 16.18 -35.04 12.29
C ASN A 356 17.35 -35.86 11.75
N THR A 357 18.23 -36.33 12.63
CA THR A 357 19.28 -37.27 12.29
C THR A 357 18.65 -38.66 12.10
N GLY A 358 17.87 -38.79 11.02
CA GLY A 358 17.42 -40.07 10.53
C GLY A 358 18.60 -40.85 9.96
N ASN A 359 18.74 -42.07 10.45
CA ASN A 359 19.73 -43.10 10.15
C ASN A 359 20.36 -43.01 8.75
N ALA A 360 21.65 -42.75 8.73
CA ALA A 360 22.48 -42.88 7.52
C ALA A 360 22.50 -44.35 7.06
N ILE A 361 21.90 -44.59 5.92
CA ILE A 361 22.08 -45.83 5.16
C ILE A 361 23.43 -45.68 4.44
N PRO A 362 24.38 -46.64 4.56
CA PRO A 362 25.66 -46.53 3.84
C PRO A 362 25.43 -46.73 2.34
N ILE A 363 25.66 -45.70 1.56
CA ILE A 363 25.70 -45.80 0.09
C ILE A 363 27.13 -46.16 -0.30
N GLN A 364 27.29 -47.35 -0.88
CA GLN A 364 28.54 -47.75 -1.54
C GLN A 364 28.83 -46.80 -2.72
N SER A 365 30.03 -46.30 -2.76
CA SER A 365 30.59 -45.51 -3.83
C SER A 365 30.85 -46.38 -5.08
N ASN A 366 30.08 -46.16 -6.13
CA ASN A 366 30.49 -46.54 -7.49
C ASN A 366 30.83 -45.27 -8.28
N SER A 367 32.11 -45.14 -8.56
CA SER A 367 32.67 -44.12 -9.43
C SER A 367 32.30 -44.39 -10.88
N SER A 368 31.55 -43.50 -11.51
CA SER A 368 31.54 -43.35 -12.97
C SER A 368 31.48 -41.86 -13.34
N SER A 369 32.51 -41.45 -14.02
CA SER A 369 32.74 -40.13 -14.58
C SER A 369 31.71 -39.80 -15.66
N SER A 370 31.08 -38.63 -15.57
CA SER A 370 30.34 -38.00 -16.69
C SER A 370 30.63 -36.51 -16.77
N PRO A 371 30.66 -35.91 -17.97
CA PRO A 371 31.35 -34.68 -18.26
C PRO A 371 30.54 -33.42 -17.81
N THR A 372 31.28 -32.49 -17.27
CA THR A 372 30.80 -31.15 -16.89
C THR A 372 30.42 -30.34 -18.12
N THR A 373 29.14 -30.08 -18.31
CA THR A 373 28.68 -29.12 -19.32
C THR A 373 28.73 -27.71 -18.74
N ILE A 374 29.67 -26.91 -19.21
CA ILE A 374 29.80 -25.50 -18.88
C ILE A 374 28.75 -24.73 -19.70
N PHE A 375 27.75 -24.15 -19.04
CA PHE A 375 26.83 -23.19 -19.66
C PHE A 375 27.53 -21.84 -19.76
N VAL A 376 27.86 -21.40 -21.01
CA VAL A 376 28.24 -20.04 -21.33
C VAL A 376 26.96 -19.24 -21.55
N PRO A 377 26.74 -18.10 -20.85
CA PRO A 377 25.58 -17.27 -21.13
C PRO A 377 25.76 -16.54 -22.46
N ALA A 378 24.76 -16.65 -23.33
CA ALA A 378 24.70 -15.96 -24.58
C ALA A 378 24.54 -14.45 -24.37
N LYS A 379 25.34 -13.68 -25.11
CA LYS A 379 25.31 -12.20 -25.19
C LYS A 379 23.95 -11.74 -25.70
N PRO A 380 23.28 -10.73 -25.07
CA PRO A 380 22.05 -10.20 -25.61
C PRO A 380 22.27 -9.43 -26.91
N PRO A 381 21.31 -9.50 -27.86
CA PRO A 381 21.42 -8.75 -29.12
C PRO A 381 21.22 -7.25 -28.90
N SER A 382 22.06 -6.45 -29.53
CA SER A 382 21.94 -5.00 -29.66
C SER A 382 20.70 -4.68 -30.52
N ALA A 383 19.71 -4.04 -29.97
CA ALA A 383 18.62 -3.42 -30.71
C ALA A 383 18.59 -1.93 -30.43
N SER A 384 19.13 -1.15 -31.31
CA SER A 384 18.84 0.28 -31.46
C SER A 384 17.50 0.40 -32.16
N GLN A 385 16.43 0.77 -31.45
CA GLN A 385 15.24 1.37 -32.04
C GLN A 385 14.78 2.52 -31.17
N ALA A 386 14.70 3.70 -31.79
CA ALA A 386 14.21 4.94 -31.22
C ALA A 386 12.74 4.79 -30.82
N LEU A 387 12.43 5.18 -29.59
CA LEU A 387 11.07 5.26 -29.09
C LEU A 387 10.38 6.50 -29.68
N PRO A 388 9.11 6.42 -30.10
CA PRO A 388 8.38 7.57 -30.61
C PRO A 388 8.10 8.57 -29.49
N SER A 389 8.42 9.84 -29.77
CA SER A 389 8.09 10.99 -28.92
C SER A 389 6.57 11.12 -28.82
N ALA A 390 6.05 11.21 -27.59
CA ALA A 390 4.65 11.53 -27.37
C ALA A 390 4.39 12.98 -27.81
N VAL A 391 3.62 13.17 -28.89
CA VAL A 391 3.12 14.46 -29.32
C VAL A 391 1.97 14.84 -28.39
N ILE A 392 2.15 15.90 -27.61
CA ILE A 392 1.07 16.54 -26.87
C ILE A 392 0.32 17.41 -27.89
N SER A 393 -0.84 16.95 -28.34
CA SER A 393 -1.78 17.81 -29.09
C SER A 393 -2.52 18.68 -28.09
N THR A 394 -2.15 19.95 -28.02
CA THR A 394 -2.97 20.97 -27.35
C THR A 394 -4.00 21.48 -28.32
N ASN A 395 -5.27 21.12 -28.10
CA ASN A 395 -6.39 21.75 -28.77
C ASN A 395 -6.76 23.05 -28.00
N PRO A 396 -6.68 24.24 -28.59
CA PRO A 396 -6.86 25.52 -27.86
C PRO A 396 -8.32 25.92 -27.63
N ASN A 397 -9.31 25.07 -27.91
CA ASN A 397 -10.72 25.42 -27.71
C ASN A 397 -11.50 24.32 -26.99
N ALA A 398 -11.39 24.29 -25.64
CA ALA A 398 -12.41 23.65 -24.80
C ALA A 398 -12.46 24.37 -23.45
N ASN A 399 -13.43 25.25 -23.28
CA ASN A 399 -13.82 25.83 -22.01
C ASN A 399 -14.44 24.75 -21.11
N ASN A 400 -13.95 24.66 -19.86
CA ASN A 400 -14.59 24.03 -18.70
C ASN A 400 -14.94 22.54 -18.80
N ALA A 401 -13.95 21.68 -18.52
CA ALA A 401 -14.19 20.37 -17.94
C ALA A 401 -13.06 20.05 -16.95
N SER A 402 -13.41 19.86 -15.67
CA SER A 402 -12.49 19.36 -14.64
C SER A 402 -12.04 17.95 -15.02
N THR A 403 -10.90 17.84 -15.65
CA THR A 403 -10.30 16.56 -15.99
C THR A 403 -9.43 16.13 -14.82
N THR A 404 -9.94 15.19 -14.03
CA THR A 404 -9.10 14.41 -13.11
C THR A 404 -8.16 13.59 -14.00
N ILE A 405 -6.91 14.01 -14.12
CA ILE A 405 -5.89 13.23 -14.84
C ILE A 405 -5.54 12.04 -13.95
N ILE A 406 -6.26 10.94 -14.14
CA ILE A 406 -5.78 9.61 -13.77
C ILE A 406 -4.76 9.30 -14.86
N ILE A 407 -3.46 9.28 -14.53
CA ILE A 407 -2.44 8.82 -15.48
C ILE A 407 -2.56 7.30 -15.57
N GLU A 408 -3.56 6.82 -16.29
CA GLU A 408 -3.58 5.45 -16.80
C GLU A 408 -2.75 5.45 -18.09
N ARG A 409 -1.49 5.07 -17.99
CA ARG A 409 -0.72 4.68 -19.16
C ARG A 409 -0.93 3.20 -19.42
N GLU A 410 -1.61 2.88 -20.50
CA GLU A 410 -1.50 1.57 -21.13
C GLU A 410 -0.05 1.36 -21.58
N TYR A 411 0.63 0.45 -20.91
CA TYR A 411 1.90 -0.10 -21.40
C TYR A 411 1.57 -1.15 -22.45
N SER A 412 1.82 -0.83 -23.72
CA SER A 412 1.87 -1.83 -24.77
C SER A 412 3.12 -2.66 -24.59
N ALA A 413 2.94 -3.94 -24.28
CA ALA A 413 3.98 -4.95 -24.43
C ALA A 413 4.39 -5.08 -25.91
N PRO A 414 5.62 -5.55 -26.24
CA PRO A 414 6.07 -5.69 -27.61
C PRO A 414 5.12 -6.56 -28.42
N ALA A 415 4.83 -6.10 -29.64
CA ALA A 415 3.81 -6.62 -30.52
C ALA A 415 4.01 -8.12 -30.84
N ILE A 416 3.07 -8.91 -30.36
CA ILE A 416 2.72 -10.22 -30.93
C ILE A 416 1.78 -9.93 -32.11
N PRO A 417 1.89 -10.61 -33.28
CA PRO A 417 1.10 -10.30 -34.47
C PRO A 417 -0.40 -10.38 -34.21
N PRO A 418 -1.24 -9.64 -34.92
CA PRO A 418 -2.60 -9.31 -34.50
C PRO A 418 -3.50 -10.55 -34.45
N ARG A 419 -3.73 -11.05 -33.24
CA ARG A 419 -4.99 -11.69 -32.93
C ARG A 419 -6.00 -10.57 -32.71
N VAL A 420 -7.09 -10.63 -33.44
CA VAL A 420 -8.24 -9.74 -33.29
C VAL A 420 -8.46 -9.47 -31.82
N ALA A 421 -8.27 -8.23 -31.38
CA ALA A 421 -8.45 -7.82 -30.01
C ALA A 421 -9.92 -8.08 -29.63
N ALA A 422 -10.13 -9.09 -28.79
CA ALA A 422 -11.39 -9.23 -28.10
C ALA A 422 -11.56 -7.97 -27.22
N LEU A 423 -12.67 -7.27 -27.40
CA LEU A 423 -13.11 -6.20 -26.49
C LEU A 423 -12.97 -6.67 -25.05
N PRO A 424 -12.60 -5.78 -24.09
CA PRO A 424 -12.51 -6.16 -22.69
C PRO A 424 -13.79 -6.87 -22.28
N PRO A 425 -13.74 -7.97 -21.51
CA PRO A 425 -14.93 -8.73 -21.17
C PRO A 425 -15.93 -7.78 -20.53
N ALA A 426 -17.06 -7.63 -21.22
CA ALA A 426 -18.15 -6.80 -20.75
C ALA A 426 -18.52 -7.26 -19.33
N SER A 427 -18.79 -6.32 -18.43
CA SER A 427 -19.11 -6.62 -17.03
C SER A 427 -20.33 -7.56 -16.98
N VAL A 428 -20.13 -8.78 -16.54
CA VAL A 428 -21.13 -9.84 -16.49
C VAL A 428 -21.75 -9.89 -15.11
N ASP A 429 -23.06 -10.03 -15.05
CA ASP A 429 -23.82 -10.25 -13.83
C ASP A 429 -23.49 -11.63 -13.26
N PRO A 430 -22.90 -11.73 -12.04
CA PRO A 430 -22.46 -13.00 -11.48
C PRO A 430 -23.64 -13.96 -11.18
N THR A 431 -24.87 -13.45 -11.09
CA THR A 431 -26.08 -14.25 -10.80
C THR A 431 -26.63 -14.92 -12.05
N THR A 432 -26.55 -14.24 -13.20
CA THR A 432 -27.20 -14.69 -14.44
C THR A 432 -26.21 -15.10 -15.53
N GLY A 433 -24.91 -14.74 -15.38
CA GLY A 433 -23.89 -14.92 -16.41
C GLY A 433 -24.06 -14.03 -17.64
N LYS A 434 -25.03 -13.10 -17.63
CA LYS A 434 -25.34 -12.17 -18.73
C LYS A 434 -24.65 -10.83 -18.50
N LEU A 435 -24.49 -10.07 -19.58
CA LEU A 435 -23.96 -8.69 -19.50
C LEU A 435 -24.87 -7.79 -18.69
N PHE A 436 -24.30 -6.92 -17.86
CA PHE A 436 -25.09 -5.87 -17.21
C PHE A 436 -25.70 -4.93 -18.23
N GLN A 437 -27.02 -4.71 -18.13
CA GLN A 437 -27.78 -3.81 -18.98
C GLN A 437 -28.37 -2.62 -18.22
N TYR A 438 -28.55 -2.77 -16.92
CA TYR A 438 -29.24 -1.81 -16.08
C TYR A 438 -28.37 -1.41 -14.89
N ARG A 439 -28.35 -0.12 -14.61
CA ARG A 439 -27.70 0.45 -13.43
C ARG A 439 -28.76 1.18 -12.60
N VAL A 440 -28.81 0.94 -11.31
CA VAL A 440 -29.68 1.66 -10.39
C VAL A 440 -28.86 2.74 -9.69
N VAL A 441 -29.35 3.99 -9.73
CA VAL A 441 -28.69 5.14 -9.13
C VAL A 441 -29.66 5.93 -8.24
N VAL A 442 -29.13 6.57 -7.21
CA VAL A 442 -29.84 7.52 -6.34
C VAL A 442 -29.13 8.86 -6.41
N PRO A 443 -29.82 9.98 -6.72
CA PRO A 443 -29.21 11.31 -6.69
C PRO A 443 -28.59 11.62 -5.31
N ALA A 444 -27.31 11.96 -5.28
CA ALA A 444 -26.58 12.27 -4.03
C ALA A 444 -26.76 13.75 -3.66
N THR A 445 -27.99 14.16 -3.35
CA THR A 445 -28.37 15.57 -3.13
C THR A 445 -27.88 16.13 -1.79
N SER A 446 -27.57 15.27 -0.82
CA SER A 446 -27.07 15.68 0.49
C SER A 446 -26.23 14.58 1.15
N ILE A 447 -25.49 14.93 2.22
CA ILE A 447 -24.76 13.98 3.06
C ILE A 447 -25.73 12.98 3.72
N ALA A 448 -26.89 13.46 4.18
CA ALA A 448 -27.92 12.62 4.80
C ALA A 448 -28.46 11.56 3.83
N VAL A 449 -28.72 11.91 2.58
CA VAL A 449 -29.13 10.95 1.51
C VAL A 449 -28.01 9.93 1.28
N THR A 450 -26.77 10.38 1.18
CA THR A 450 -25.61 9.51 0.98
C THR A 450 -25.45 8.49 2.12
N GLN A 451 -25.59 8.93 3.36
CA GLN A 451 -25.52 8.06 4.55
C GLN A 451 -26.67 7.06 4.56
N ARG A 452 -27.91 7.52 4.31
CA ARG A 452 -29.10 6.66 4.25
C ARG A 452 -29.00 5.59 3.15
N VAL A 453 -28.50 5.96 1.97
CA VAL A 453 -28.20 5.00 0.90
C VAL A 453 -27.21 3.95 1.37
N LYS A 454 -26.12 4.34 2.02
CA LYS A 454 -25.11 3.40 2.52
C LYS A 454 -25.61 2.49 3.64
N THR A 455 -26.57 2.92 4.44
CA THR A 455 -27.22 2.06 5.45
C THR A 455 -28.02 0.94 4.80
N ILE A 456 -28.65 1.20 3.64
CA ILE A 456 -29.50 0.22 2.95
C ILE A 456 -28.67 -0.63 1.95
N VAL A 457 -27.71 0.01 1.28
CA VAL A 457 -26.80 -0.59 0.32
C VAL A 457 -25.37 -0.16 0.68
N PRO A 458 -24.69 -0.91 1.58
CA PRO A 458 -23.35 -0.56 2.06
C PRO A 458 -22.33 -0.39 0.93
N ASP A 459 -22.49 -1.13 -0.17
CA ASP A 459 -21.60 -1.12 -1.33
C ASP A 459 -21.89 0.01 -2.33
N ALA A 460 -22.86 0.90 -2.04
CA ALA A 460 -23.18 2.03 -2.89
C ALA A 460 -22.00 3.01 -2.97
N PHE A 461 -21.67 3.48 -4.15
CA PHE A 461 -20.57 4.42 -4.38
C PHE A 461 -21.01 5.63 -5.22
N LYS A 462 -20.33 6.76 -5.02
CA LYS A 462 -20.57 7.99 -5.76
C LYS A 462 -19.96 7.90 -7.15
N LEU A 463 -20.70 8.38 -8.15
CA LEU A 463 -20.17 8.64 -9.49
C LEU A 463 -20.72 9.96 -10.02
N LEU A 464 -19.94 10.58 -10.89
CA LEU A 464 -20.35 11.80 -11.59
C LEU A 464 -20.97 11.42 -12.92
N ARG A 465 -22.21 11.87 -13.18
CA ARG A 465 -22.90 11.65 -14.45
C ARG A 465 -23.59 12.93 -14.91
N SER A 466 -23.32 13.35 -16.13
CA SER A 466 -23.89 14.57 -16.71
C SER A 466 -23.82 15.78 -15.77
N GLY A 467 -22.67 15.95 -15.09
CA GLY A 467 -22.44 17.05 -14.14
C GLY A 467 -23.13 16.90 -12.78
N ARG A 468 -23.84 15.80 -12.51
CA ARG A 468 -24.51 15.53 -11.22
C ARG A 468 -23.88 14.34 -10.50
N THR A 469 -23.69 14.48 -9.19
CA THR A 469 -23.23 13.39 -8.35
C THR A 469 -24.40 12.46 -8.02
N VAL A 470 -24.27 11.17 -8.33
CA VAL A 470 -25.25 10.14 -8.01
C VAL A 470 -24.56 9.00 -7.23
N MET A 471 -25.35 8.26 -6.44
CA MET A 471 -24.91 7.01 -5.81
C MET A 471 -25.32 5.84 -6.69
N GLN A 472 -24.38 5.06 -7.21
CA GLN A 472 -24.70 3.78 -7.82
C GLN A 472 -24.96 2.77 -6.71
N VAL A 473 -26.12 2.13 -6.75
CA VAL A 473 -26.60 1.18 -5.74
C VAL A 473 -26.73 -0.25 -6.25
N GLY A 474 -26.59 -0.46 -7.56
CA GLY A 474 -26.60 -1.79 -8.15
C GLY A 474 -26.41 -1.76 -9.66
N ALA A 475 -26.04 -2.92 -10.21
CA ALA A 475 -25.99 -3.19 -11.64
C ALA A 475 -26.61 -4.58 -11.90
N TYR A 476 -27.43 -4.70 -12.93
CA TYR A 476 -28.23 -5.89 -13.22
C TYR A 476 -28.24 -6.20 -14.72
N SER A 477 -28.30 -7.48 -15.04
CA SER A 477 -28.52 -7.96 -16.41
C SER A 477 -29.99 -7.93 -16.79
N GLU A 478 -30.90 -7.93 -15.81
CA GLU A 478 -32.36 -8.00 -16.03
C GLU A 478 -33.07 -6.83 -15.36
N SER A 479 -34.08 -6.28 -16.06
CA SER A 479 -34.85 -5.13 -15.56
C SER A 479 -35.67 -5.47 -14.31
N ALA A 480 -36.11 -6.71 -14.15
CA ALA A 480 -36.90 -7.15 -13.00
C ALA A 480 -36.10 -6.98 -11.70
N SER A 481 -34.81 -7.42 -11.66
CA SER A 481 -33.92 -7.29 -10.51
C SER A 481 -33.59 -5.81 -10.20
N ALA A 482 -33.42 -4.99 -11.23
CA ALA A 482 -33.21 -3.55 -11.06
C ALA A 482 -34.46 -2.88 -10.45
N ASN A 483 -35.67 -3.24 -10.93
CA ASN A 483 -36.93 -2.71 -10.40
C ASN A 483 -37.18 -3.11 -8.94
N GLN A 484 -36.82 -4.33 -8.52
CA GLN A 484 -36.91 -4.77 -7.12
C GLN A 484 -36.08 -3.88 -6.19
N LEU A 485 -34.84 -3.55 -6.59
CA LEU A 485 -34.01 -2.65 -5.80
C LEU A 485 -34.59 -1.23 -5.75
N VAL A 486 -35.08 -0.70 -6.87
CA VAL A 486 -35.76 0.62 -6.90
C VAL A 486 -36.95 0.65 -5.94
N GLN A 487 -37.80 -0.39 -5.95
CA GLN A 487 -38.94 -0.50 -5.06
C GLN A 487 -38.52 -0.52 -3.58
N LYS A 488 -37.50 -1.31 -3.24
CA LYS A 488 -36.93 -1.36 -1.87
C LYS A 488 -36.40 0.00 -1.41
N LEU A 489 -35.71 0.72 -2.28
CA LEU A 489 -35.18 2.06 -1.98
C LEU A 489 -36.33 3.08 -1.83
N SER A 490 -37.37 3.00 -2.66
CA SER A 490 -38.56 3.86 -2.59
C SER A 490 -39.32 3.67 -1.28
N GLN A 491 -39.46 2.45 -0.81
CA GLN A 491 -40.05 2.14 0.52
C GLN A 491 -39.27 2.77 1.68
N SER A 492 -37.99 3.00 1.46
CA SER A 492 -37.09 3.68 2.41
C SER A 492 -37.05 5.22 2.18
N GLY A 493 -37.92 5.78 1.33
CA GLY A 493 -37.99 7.21 1.06
C GLY A 493 -36.84 7.75 0.18
N LEU A 494 -36.15 6.88 -0.56
CA LEU A 494 -35.08 7.25 -1.47
C LEU A 494 -35.60 7.19 -2.92
N ARG A 495 -35.36 8.26 -3.71
CA ARG A 495 -35.64 8.25 -5.14
C ARG A 495 -34.50 7.55 -5.88
N ALA A 496 -34.78 6.41 -6.45
CA ALA A 496 -33.84 5.67 -7.29
C ALA A 496 -34.29 5.65 -8.73
N GLU A 497 -33.34 5.65 -9.66
CA GLU A 497 -33.57 5.64 -11.10
C GLU A 497 -32.82 4.47 -11.74
N ILE A 498 -33.41 3.84 -12.74
CA ILE A 498 -32.78 2.84 -13.59
C ILE A 498 -32.22 3.54 -14.82
N ILE A 499 -30.97 3.34 -15.11
CA ILE A 499 -30.30 3.90 -16.26
C ILE A 499 -29.57 2.81 -17.05
N PRO A 500 -29.40 2.93 -18.39
CA PRO A 500 -28.62 1.97 -19.15
C PRO A 500 -27.20 1.83 -18.64
N PHE A 501 -26.71 0.60 -18.60
CA PHE A 501 -25.32 0.29 -18.27
C PHE A 501 -24.48 0.47 -19.56
N ARG A 502 -24.00 1.68 -19.81
CA ARG A 502 -23.10 2.03 -20.92
C ARG A 502 -21.72 2.38 -20.41
#